data_6925d7bafa396821ceda56b6bfc42126
#
_entry.id   6925d7bafa396821ceda56b6bfc42126
#
_cell.length_a   1.000
_cell.length_b   1.000
_cell.length_c   1.000
_cell.angle_alpha   90.00
_cell.angle_beta   90.00
_cell.angle_gamma   90.00
#
_symmetry.space_group_name_H-M   'P 1'
#
loop_
_entity.id
_entity.type
_entity.pdbx_description
1 polymer ?
#
loop_
_entity_poly.entity_id
_entity_poly.type
_entity_poly.pdbx_seq_one_letter_code
_entity_poly.pdbx_strand_id
1 'polypeptide(L)'
;ADQRKYETDGENDQADSNLAVEFNHVTFTYEGAGASSLSDITFRAKKGQTIGIIGGTGSGKSTLVSLIPRFYDPQEGTVKVNGINAKDYPQGELCSEIGVVQQRSILFKGSIRDNLKWGNDQASDEDLWKAITIAQAKDVVEAKPGKLDFEVEQNGRNLSGGQKQRLTIARALVSKPEILILDDSLSALDFATDAALRKAIGELEGNVTTFLVSQRISGIRQADKILVMEDGELAGQGTHEELMETCETYQEIYYSQFPEERPAA
;
A
#
# COMPACT_ATOMS: atom_id res chain seq x y z
N ALA A 1 25.77 -5.05 -15.12
CA ALA A 1 26.06 -3.86 -14.33
C ALA A 1 26.10 -2.68 -15.30
N ASP A 2 24.96 -2.04 -15.51
CA ASP A 2 24.86 -0.83 -16.33
C ASP A 2 24.40 0.30 -15.41
N GLN A 3 25.35 1.14 -14.95
CA GLN A 3 25.07 2.34 -14.20
C GLN A 3 24.60 3.42 -15.16
N ARG A 4 23.28 3.50 -15.40
CA ARG A 4 22.71 4.63 -16.11
C ARG A 4 22.62 5.82 -15.17
N LYS A 5 23.46 6.84 -15.41
CA LYS A 5 23.40 8.14 -14.77
C LYS A 5 22.16 8.88 -15.28
N TYR A 6 21.18 9.11 -14.42
CA TYR A 6 20.15 10.10 -14.64
C TYR A 6 20.74 11.48 -14.26
N GLU A 7 20.71 12.43 -15.19
CA GLU A 7 21.10 13.81 -14.91
C GLU A 7 20.01 14.47 -14.07
N THR A 8 20.35 14.80 -12.83
CA THR A 8 19.50 15.60 -11.95
C THR A 8 19.77 17.07 -12.23
N ASP A 9 18.75 17.82 -12.67
CA ASP A 9 18.79 19.28 -12.72
C ASP A 9 19.01 19.83 -11.31
N GLY A 10 20.02 20.70 -11.24
CA GLY A 10 20.61 21.14 -10.00
C GLY A 10 19.68 21.99 -9.14
N GLU A 11 19.34 21.48 -7.99
CA GLU A 11 19.28 22.21 -6.74
C GLU A 11 19.79 21.29 -5.65
N ASN A 12 20.63 21.83 -4.79
CA ASN A 12 21.48 21.19 -3.81
C ASN A 12 20.65 20.50 -2.69
N ASP A 13 19.94 19.41 -3.03
CA ASP A 13 19.33 18.49 -2.09
C ASP A 13 20.19 17.22 -2.13
N GLN A 14 21.00 17.00 -1.08
CA GLN A 14 21.61 15.68 -0.83
C GLN A 14 20.41 14.72 -0.71
N ALA A 15 20.11 14.03 -1.81
CA ALA A 15 19.06 13.01 -1.82
C ALA A 15 19.36 12.06 -0.67
N ASP A 16 18.51 12.08 0.37
CA ASP A 16 18.61 11.13 1.48
C ASP A 16 18.36 9.75 0.87
N SER A 17 19.44 9.02 0.61
CA SER A 17 19.41 7.70 -0.05
C SER A 17 18.57 6.68 0.73
N ASN A 18 18.10 7.05 1.92
CA ASN A 18 17.25 6.26 2.78
C ASN A 18 15.74 6.53 2.58
N LEU A 19 15.36 7.44 1.68
CA LEU A 19 13.95 7.69 1.36
C LEU A 19 13.44 6.70 0.31
N ALA A 20 12.29 6.08 0.59
CA ALA A 20 11.55 5.28 -0.37
C ALA A 20 10.57 6.12 -1.17
N VAL A 21 9.83 7.01 -0.49
CA VAL A 21 8.82 7.88 -1.12
C VAL A 21 8.90 9.28 -0.50
N GLU A 22 8.83 10.29 -1.35
CA GLU A 22 8.72 11.69 -0.96
C GLU A 22 7.62 12.38 -1.76
N PHE A 23 6.70 13.04 -1.05
CA PHE A 23 5.73 13.99 -1.59
C PHE A 23 6.18 15.39 -1.19
N ASN A 24 6.22 16.30 -2.15
CA ASN A 24 6.63 17.67 -1.92
C ASN A 24 5.62 18.63 -2.55
N HIS A 25 4.78 19.25 -1.73
CA HIS A 25 3.72 20.20 -2.11
C HIS A 25 2.81 19.67 -3.23
N VAL A 26 2.35 18.41 -3.11
CA VAL A 26 1.59 17.72 -4.14
C VAL A 26 0.13 18.13 -4.10
N THR A 27 -0.37 18.68 -5.22
CA THR A 27 -1.80 18.94 -5.47
C THR A 27 -2.26 18.12 -6.67
N PHE A 28 -3.41 17.44 -6.50
CA PHE A 28 -3.98 16.60 -7.54
C PHE A 28 -5.49 16.76 -7.66
N THR A 29 -5.96 16.88 -8.89
CA THR A 29 -7.38 16.96 -9.27
C THR A 29 -7.67 15.95 -10.36
N TYR A 30 -8.71 15.13 -10.21
CA TYR A 30 -9.15 14.23 -11.30
C TYR A 30 -9.71 15.04 -12.46
N GLU A 31 -9.50 14.55 -13.68
CA GLU A 31 -10.03 15.19 -14.90
C GLU A 31 -11.56 15.31 -14.79
N GLY A 32 -12.07 16.53 -15.00
CA GLY A 32 -13.49 16.85 -14.89
C GLY A 32 -14.02 17.04 -13.46
N ALA A 33 -13.19 16.93 -12.43
CA ALA A 33 -13.60 17.27 -11.06
C ALA A 33 -13.56 18.80 -10.83
N GLY A 34 -14.53 19.31 -10.06
CA GLY A 34 -14.62 20.74 -9.74
C GLY A 34 -13.75 21.18 -8.55
N ALA A 35 -13.11 20.25 -7.84
CA ALA A 35 -12.27 20.51 -6.67
C ALA A 35 -11.07 19.56 -6.64
N SER A 36 -10.00 19.97 -5.96
CA SER A 36 -8.82 19.15 -5.74
C SER A 36 -9.17 17.94 -4.86
N SER A 37 -8.64 16.78 -5.25
CA SER A 37 -8.74 15.55 -4.45
C SER A 37 -7.60 15.42 -3.44
N LEU A 38 -6.48 16.11 -3.71
CA LEU A 38 -5.37 16.30 -2.80
C LEU A 38 -4.88 17.74 -2.93
N SER A 39 -4.57 18.39 -1.80
CA SER A 39 -4.10 19.77 -1.72
C SER A 39 -2.86 19.85 -0.83
N ASP A 40 -1.76 20.33 -1.39
CA ASP A 40 -0.50 20.63 -0.70
C ASP A 40 0.05 19.49 0.19
N ILE A 41 0.02 18.27 -0.32
CA ILE A 41 0.48 17.10 0.42
C ILE A 41 2.01 17.08 0.47
N THR A 42 2.56 17.06 1.71
CA THR A 42 4.00 16.96 1.94
C THR A 42 4.30 15.94 3.03
N PHE A 43 5.00 14.85 2.67
CA PHE A 43 5.50 13.87 3.62
C PHE A 43 6.69 13.09 3.04
N ARG A 44 7.40 12.37 3.91
CA ARG A 44 8.52 11.49 3.57
C ARG A 44 8.35 10.14 4.26
N ALA A 45 8.61 9.06 3.51
CA ALA A 45 8.66 7.68 3.98
C ALA A 45 10.07 7.12 3.77
N LYS A 46 10.68 6.58 4.82
CA LYS A 46 12.00 5.94 4.74
C LYS A 46 11.85 4.49 4.27
N LYS A 47 12.91 3.94 3.68
CA LYS A 47 12.97 2.53 3.31
C LYS A 47 12.72 1.63 4.52
N GLY A 48 11.88 0.63 4.32
CA GLY A 48 11.52 -0.33 5.36
C GLY A 48 10.48 0.16 6.38
N GLN A 49 10.02 1.42 6.29
CA GLN A 49 8.96 1.92 7.17
C GLN A 49 7.58 1.38 6.77
N THR A 50 6.75 1.18 7.78
CA THR A 50 5.30 1.01 7.61
C THR A 50 4.61 2.35 7.81
N ILE A 51 3.91 2.82 6.76
CA ILE A 51 3.15 4.06 6.77
C ILE A 51 1.65 3.73 6.81
N GLY A 52 1.00 4.05 7.91
CA GLY A 52 -0.46 3.96 8.04
C GLY A 52 -1.12 5.21 7.42
N ILE A 53 -2.24 5.03 6.73
CA ILE A 53 -3.01 6.15 6.17
C ILE A 53 -4.46 5.99 6.62
N ILE A 54 -4.98 6.98 7.34
CA ILE A 54 -6.34 6.98 7.89
C ILE A 54 -7.07 8.28 7.58
N GLY A 55 -8.38 8.24 7.63
CA GLY A 55 -9.28 9.37 7.39
C GLY A 55 -10.66 8.90 6.96
N GLY A 56 -11.60 9.79 6.87
CA GLY A 56 -12.97 9.52 6.44
C GLY A 56 -13.07 8.97 5.01
N THR A 57 -14.24 8.47 4.63
CA THR A 57 -14.51 8.10 3.24
C THR A 57 -14.43 9.35 2.36
N GLY A 58 -13.72 9.27 1.24
CA GLY A 58 -13.53 10.41 0.35
C GLY A 58 -12.42 11.39 0.74
N SER A 59 -11.68 11.17 1.84
CA SER A 59 -10.61 12.08 2.29
C SER A 59 -9.33 12.07 1.44
N GLY A 60 -9.28 11.31 0.33
CA GLY A 60 -8.12 11.30 -0.59
C GLY A 60 -7.12 10.16 -0.38
N LYS A 61 -7.31 9.24 0.56
CA LYS A 61 -6.35 8.14 0.88
C LYS A 61 -5.95 7.30 -0.33
N SER A 62 -6.91 6.75 -1.05
CA SER A 62 -6.65 5.93 -2.25
C SER A 62 -6.05 6.76 -3.38
N THR A 63 -6.43 8.03 -3.50
CA THR A 63 -5.83 8.97 -4.45
C THR A 63 -4.36 9.17 -4.14
N LEU A 64 -4.01 9.42 -2.86
CA LEU A 64 -2.64 9.63 -2.42
C LEU A 64 -1.75 8.44 -2.82
N VAL A 65 -2.15 7.22 -2.45
CA VAL A 65 -1.33 6.03 -2.76
C VAL A 65 -1.28 5.70 -4.25
N SER A 66 -2.25 6.14 -5.06
CA SER A 66 -2.26 5.92 -6.51
C SER A 66 -1.24 6.78 -7.27
N LEU A 67 -0.75 7.86 -6.66
CA LEU A 67 0.30 8.69 -7.23
C LEU A 67 1.70 8.07 -7.09
N ILE A 68 1.91 7.17 -6.11
CA ILE A 68 3.20 6.51 -5.90
C ILE A 68 3.59 5.65 -7.12
N PRO A 69 2.74 4.71 -7.62
CA PRO A 69 3.03 3.93 -8.82
C PRO A 69 2.78 4.72 -10.12
N ARG A 70 2.52 6.03 -10.01
CA ARG A 70 2.22 6.90 -11.14
C ARG A 70 1.01 6.44 -11.97
N PHE A 71 -0.08 6.03 -11.30
CA PHE A 71 -1.35 5.83 -12.02
C PHE A 71 -1.93 7.17 -12.50
N TYR A 72 -1.54 8.26 -11.86
CA TYR A 72 -1.85 9.64 -12.21
C TYR A 72 -0.61 10.52 -11.97
N ASP A 73 -0.50 11.61 -12.70
CA ASP A 73 0.51 12.66 -12.49
C ASP A 73 -0.11 13.84 -11.75
N PRO A 74 0.51 14.36 -10.67
CA PRO A 74 0.02 15.55 -9.99
C PRO A 74 0.15 16.79 -10.87
N GLN A 75 -0.74 17.77 -10.71
CA GLN A 75 -0.67 19.05 -11.39
C GLN A 75 0.38 19.96 -10.78
N GLU A 76 0.54 19.91 -9.44
CA GLU A 76 1.53 20.70 -8.71
C GLU A 76 2.36 19.79 -7.80
N GLY A 77 3.57 20.23 -7.49
CA GLY A 77 4.50 19.50 -6.64
C GLY A 77 5.17 18.32 -7.31
N THR A 78 5.85 17.50 -6.51
CA THR A 78 6.60 16.34 -7.00
C THR A 78 6.40 15.12 -6.13
N VAL A 79 6.31 13.96 -6.76
CA VAL A 79 6.37 12.64 -6.12
C VAL A 79 7.68 11.99 -6.53
N LYS A 80 8.55 11.67 -5.54
CA LYS A 80 9.79 10.93 -5.79
C LYS A 80 9.67 9.54 -5.20
N VAL A 81 10.18 8.56 -5.92
CA VAL A 81 10.33 7.17 -5.48
C VAL A 81 11.81 6.80 -5.58
N ASN A 82 12.38 6.28 -4.50
CA ASN A 82 13.82 5.99 -4.41
C ASN A 82 14.71 7.17 -4.85
N GLY A 83 14.29 8.42 -4.55
CA GLY A 83 15.00 9.64 -4.91
C GLY A 83 14.81 10.14 -6.34
N ILE A 84 14.11 9.40 -7.19
CA ILE A 84 13.83 9.75 -8.59
C ILE A 84 12.40 10.26 -8.72
N ASN A 85 12.17 11.36 -9.43
CA ASN A 85 10.82 11.83 -9.69
C ASN A 85 10.03 10.74 -10.46
N ALA A 86 8.83 10.42 -10.00
CA ALA A 86 8.00 9.39 -10.63
C ALA A 86 7.76 9.66 -12.13
N LYS A 87 7.75 10.92 -12.56
CA LYS A 87 7.60 11.32 -13.97
C LYS A 87 8.80 10.93 -14.83
N ASP A 88 9.98 10.78 -14.25
CA ASP A 88 11.24 10.52 -14.95
C ASP A 88 11.54 9.02 -15.09
N TYR A 89 10.75 8.16 -14.42
CA TYR A 89 10.88 6.73 -14.60
C TYR A 89 10.49 6.28 -16.00
N PRO A 90 11.24 5.36 -16.61
CA PRO A 90 10.83 4.71 -17.85
C PRO A 90 9.47 4.01 -17.68
N GLN A 91 8.70 3.97 -18.74
CA GLN A 91 7.36 3.38 -18.72
C GLN A 91 7.42 1.90 -18.26
N GLY A 92 6.67 1.58 -17.21
CA GLY A 92 6.58 0.21 -16.66
C GLY A 92 7.67 -0.15 -15.64
N GLU A 93 8.80 0.56 -15.57
CA GLU A 93 9.88 0.26 -14.62
C GLU A 93 9.42 0.53 -13.18
N LEU A 94 8.83 1.68 -12.92
CA LEU A 94 8.28 2.03 -11.60
C LEU A 94 7.26 0.99 -11.09
N CYS A 95 6.37 0.52 -11.97
CA CYS A 95 5.37 -0.47 -11.59
C CYS A 95 5.97 -1.84 -11.21
N SER A 96 7.19 -2.16 -11.66
CA SER A 96 7.86 -3.41 -11.28
C SER A 96 8.45 -3.39 -9.87
N GLU A 97 8.71 -2.19 -9.34
CA GLU A 97 9.24 -1.98 -7.97
C GLU A 97 8.13 -1.90 -6.92
N ILE A 98 6.87 -1.70 -7.34
CA ILE A 98 5.75 -1.42 -6.46
C ILE A 98 4.67 -2.51 -6.57
N GLY A 99 4.43 -3.22 -5.49
CA GLY A 99 3.28 -4.11 -5.36
C GLY A 99 2.04 -3.34 -4.91
N VAL A 100 0.96 -3.39 -5.68
CA VAL A 100 -0.30 -2.70 -5.34
C VAL A 100 -1.42 -3.72 -5.14
N VAL A 101 -2.05 -3.67 -3.97
CA VAL A 101 -3.26 -4.43 -3.65
C VAL A 101 -4.40 -3.44 -3.42
N GLN A 102 -5.32 -3.40 -4.37
CA GLN A 102 -6.48 -2.51 -4.30
C GLN A 102 -7.56 -3.05 -3.36
N GLN A 103 -8.44 -2.18 -2.90
CA GLN A 103 -9.60 -2.52 -2.07
C GLN A 103 -10.44 -3.66 -2.68
N ARG A 104 -10.65 -3.63 -3.98
CA ARG A 104 -11.39 -4.67 -4.70
C ARG A 104 -10.46 -5.78 -5.18
N SER A 105 -10.57 -6.96 -4.57
CA SER A 105 -9.82 -8.15 -4.96
C SER A 105 -10.33 -8.72 -6.27
N ILE A 106 -9.56 -8.57 -7.34
CA ILE A 106 -9.89 -9.10 -8.66
C ILE A 106 -8.93 -10.25 -9.00
N LEU A 107 -9.51 -11.43 -9.26
CA LEU A 107 -8.81 -12.57 -9.84
C LEU A 107 -9.38 -12.86 -11.22
N PHE A 108 -8.50 -13.25 -12.12
CA PHE A 108 -8.85 -13.59 -13.50
C PHE A 108 -9.20 -15.07 -13.62
N LYS A 109 -9.98 -15.41 -14.63
CA LYS A 109 -10.22 -16.82 -15.01
C LYS A 109 -8.90 -17.46 -15.41
N GLY A 110 -8.60 -18.65 -14.87
CA GLY A 110 -7.36 -19.38 -15.05
C GLY A 110 -6.92 -20.04 -13.75
N SER A 111 -5.76 -20.65 -13.71
CA SER A 111 -5.27 -21.28 -12.49
C SER A 111 -4.87 -20.26 -11.41
N ILE A 112 -4.73 -20.73 -10.15
CA ILE A 112 -4.10 -19.91 -9.10
C ILE A 112 -2.69 -19.51 -9.54
N ARG A 113 -1.93 -20.43 -10.12
CA ARG A 113 -0.61 -20.20 -10.71
C ARG A 113 -0.61 -19.03 -11.68
N ASP A 114 -1.52 -19.04 -12.66
CA ASP A 114 -1.60 -17.98 -13.66
C ASP A 114 -1.89 -16.63 -13.00
N ASN A 115 -2.82 -16.59 -12.05
CA ASN A 115 -3.14 -15.38 -11.31
C ASN A 115 -1.94 -14.81 -10.53
N LEU A 116 -1.13 -15.67 -9.90
CA LEU A 116 0.05 -15.24 -9.16
C LEU A 116 1.18 -14.77 -10.08
N LYS A 117 1.37 -15.43 -11.22
CA LYS A 117 2.39 -15.07 -12.21
C LYS A 117 2.14 -13.74 -12.91
N TRP A 118 0.97 -13.14 -12.76
CA TRP A 118 0.75 -11.74 -13.14
C TRP A 118 1.64 -10.76 -12.36
N GLY A 119 2.11 -11.13 -11.16
CA GLY A 119 3.09 -10.35 -10.42
C GLY A 119 4.52 -10.49 -10.97
N ASN A 120 4.85 -11.69 -11.46
CA ASN A 120 6.12 -12.00 -12.10
C ASN A 120 5.97 -13.32 -12.90
N ASP A 121 6.00 -13.24 -14.21
CA ASP A 121 5.81 -14.39 -15.13
C ASP A 121 6.95 -15.42 -15.05
N GLN A 122 8.15 -14.99 -14.62
CA GLN A 122 9.33 -15.84 -14.44
C GLN A 122 9.41 -16.50 -13.05
N ALA A 123 8.45 -16.22 -12.14
CA ALA A 123 8.46 -16.78 -10.80
C ALA A 123 8.40 -18.30 -10.81
N SER A 124 9.28 -18.93 -10.02
CA SER A 124 9.28 -20.37 -9.77
C SER A 124 8.12 -20.78 -8.85
N ASP A 125 7.78 -22.06 -8.81
CA ASP A 125 6.81 -22.59 -7.86
C ASP A 125 7.19 -22.29 -6.40
N GLU A 126 8.49 -22.31 -6.10
CA GLU A 126 9.00 -21.94 -4.76
C GLU A 126 8.70 -20.48 -4.43
N ASP A 127 8.90 -19.55 -5.36
CA ASP A 127 8.56 -18.14 -5.19
C ASP A 127 7.04 -17.97 -4.97
N LEU A 128 6.22 -18.69 -5.73
CA LEU A 128 4.77 -18.66 -5.56
C LEU A 128 4.36 -19.15 -4.18
N TRP A 129 4.89 -20.28 -3.71
CA TRP A 129 4.59 -20.82 -2.39
C TRP A 129 5.10 -19.92 -1.26
N LYS A 130 6.25 -19.27 -1.43
CA LYS A 130 6.77 -18.26 -0.48
C LYS A 130 5.78 -17.10 -0.35
N ALA A 131 5.36 -16.52 -1.46
CA ALA A 131 4.38 -15.43 -1.48
C ALA A 131 3.03 -15.85 -0.89
N ILE A 132 2.51 -17.04 -1.22
CA ILE A 132 1.29 -17.63 -0.66
C ILE A 132 1.40 -17.77 0.87
N THR A 133 2.53 -18.21 1.37
CA THR A 133 2.76 -18.40 2.81
C THR A 133 2.76 -17.07 3.54
N ILE A 134 3.47 -16.06 3.02
CA ILE A 134 3.50 -14.70 3.57
C ILE A 134 2.10 -14.09 3.58
N ALA A 135 1.35 -14.26 2.48
CA ALA A 135 -0.03 -13.77 2.34
C ALA A 135 -1.06 -14.54 3.18
N GLN A 136 -0.62 -15.48 4.03
CA GLN A 136 -1.50 -16.34 4.84
C GLN A 136 -2.52 -17.13 4.01
N ALA A 137 -2.16 -17.50 2.77
CA ALA A 137 -3.05 -18.19 1.83
C ALA A 137 -2.71 -19.68 1.66
N LYS A 138 -1.76 -20.22 2.44
CA LYS A 138 -1.28 -21.59 2.29
C LYS A 138 -2.41 -22.61 2.50
N ASP A 139 -3.19 -22.46 3.54
CA ASP A 139 -4.37 -23.27 3.86
C ASP A 139 -5.39 -23.26 2.73
N VAL A 140 -5.60 -22.08 2.12
CA VAL A 140 -6.54 -21.91 0.99
C VAL A 140 -6.10 -22.73 -0.23
N VAL A 141 -4.81 -22.63 -0.60
CA VAL A 141 -4.29 -23.30 -1.80
C VAL A 141 -4.14 -24.79 -1.58
N GLU A 142 -3.65 -25.23 -0.41
CA GLU A 142 -3.49 -26.66 -0.09
C GLU A 142 -4.83 -27.41 -0.04
N ALA A 143 -5.90 -26.74 0.38
CA ALA A 143 -7.24 -27.35 0.42
C ALA A 143 -7.90 -27.47 -0.96
N LYS A 144 -7.34 -26.86 -2.01
CA LYS A 144 -7.92 -26.94 -3.37
C LYS A 144 -7.40 -28.17 -4.14
N PRO A 145 -8.27 -28.88 -4.89
CA PRO A 145 -7.81 -29.93 -5.78
C PRO A 145 -6.87 -29.33 -6.84
N GLY A 146 -5.70 -29.95 -7.02
CA GLY A 146 -4.66 -29.41 -7.91
C GLY A 146 -3.84 -28.25 -7.36
N LYS A 147 -4.15 -27.73 -6.14
CA LYS A 147 -3.39 -26.67 -5.46
C LYS A 147 -3.17 -25.45 -6.37
N LEU A 148 -1.91 -25.20 -6.81
CA LEU A 148 -1.59 -24.08 -7.71
C LEU A 148 -2.32 -24.15 -9.05
N ASP A 149 -2.67 -25.35 -9.50
CA ASP A 149 -3.36 -25.57 -10.79
C ASP A 149 -4.89 -25.58 -10.64
N PHE A 150 -5.41 -25.24 -9.45
CA PHE A 150 -6.84 -25.07 -9.23
C PHE A 150 -7.40 -23.93 -10.09
N GLU A 151 -8.46 -24.24 -10.87
CA GLU A 151 -9.13 -23.27 -11.75
C GLU A 151 -9.96 -22.25 -10.96
N VAL A 152 -9.57 -21.01 -11.07
CA VAL A 152 -10.30 -19.83 -10.56
C VAL A 152 -11.30 -19.40 -11.62
N GLU A 153 -12.57 -19.32 -11.24
CA GLU A 153 -13.60 -18.77 -12.10
C GLU A 153 -13.47 -17.25 -12.27
N GLN A 154 -14.14 -16.71 -13.28
CA GLN A 154 -14.13 -15.27 -13.53
C GLN A 154 -14.49 -14.47 -12.26
N ASN A 155 -13.64 -13.49 -11.91
CA ASN A 155 -13.74 -12.69 -10.68
C ASN A 155 -13.64 -13.53 -9.38
N GLY A 156 -13.10 -14.75 -9.44
CA GLY A 156 -12.93 -15.62 -8.28
C GLY A 156 -14.26 -16.04 -7.63
N ARG A 157 -15.31 -16.30 -8.41
CA ARG A 157 -16.64 -16.64 -7.87
C ARG A 157 -16.65 -17.90 -7.00
N ASN A 158 -15.73 -18.82 -7.24
CA ASN A 158 -15.55 -20.06 -6.49
C ASN A 158 -14.63 -19.91 -5.28
N LEU A 159 -14.33 -18.66 -4.85
CA LEU A 159 -13.52 -18.32 -3.70
C LEU A 159 -14.25 -17.33 -2.79
N SER A 160 -14.05 -17.42 -1.47
CA SER A 160 -14.56 -16.43 -0.53
C SER A 160 -13.83 -15.08 -0.67
N GLY A 161 -14.40 -13.99 -0.12
CA GLY A 161 -13.79 -12.67 -0.14
C GLY A 161 -12.38 -12.67 0.46
N GLY A 162 -12.21 -13.24 1.65
CA GLY A 162 -10.91 -13.35 2.31
C GLY A 162 -9.91 -14.24 1.56
N GLN A 163 -10.37 -15.31 0.87
CA GLN A 163 -9.51 -16.12 0.03
C GLN A 163 -8.99 -15.35 -1.19
N LYS A 164 -9.89 -14.61 -1.87
CA LYS A 164 -9.50 -13.73 -2.98
C LYS A 164 -8.51 -12.68 -2.54
N GLN A 165 -8.75 -12.07 -1.40
CA GLN A 165 -7.90 -11.02 -0.84
C GLN A 165 -6.48 -11.56 -0.59
N ARG A 166 -6.35 -12.69 0.12
CA ARG A 166 -5.06 -13.32 0.41
C ARG A 166 -4.30 -13.68 -0.89
N LEU A 167 -4.98 -14.20 -1.90
CA LEU A 167 -4.36 -14.52 -3.19
C LEU A 167 -3.94 -13.26 -3.98
N THR A 168 -4.70 -12.17 -3.88
CA THR A 168 -4.32 -10.89 -4.49
C THR A 168 -3.09 -10.28 -3.82
N ILE A 169 -2.98 -10.42 -2.49
CA ILE A 169 -1.78 -10.03 -1.75
C ILE A 169 -0.58 -10.91 -2.15
N ALA A 170 -0.78 -12.24 -2.23
CA ALA A 170 0.27 -13.14 -2.69
C ALA A 170 0.78 -12.74 -4.09
N ARG A 171 -0.11 -12.40 -5.02
CA ARG A 171 0.26 -11.91 -6.36
C ARG A 171 1.16 -10.68 -6.31
N ALA A 172 0.85 -9.70 -5.46
CA ALA A 172 1.68 -8.52 -5.30
C ALA A 172 3.05 -8.84 -4.69
N LEU A 173 3.13 -9.85 -3.81
CA LEU A 173 4.38 -10.28 -3.18
C LEU A 173 5.29 -11.10 -4.11
N VAL A 174 4.72 -11.76 -5.13
CA VAL A 174 5.50 -12.55 -6.12
C VAL A 174 6.51 -11.68 -6.88
N SER A 175 6.21 -10.40 -7.12
CA SER A 175 7.14 -9.46 -7.75
C SER A 175 8.32 -9.08 -6.87
N LYS A 176 8.32 -9.44 -5.57
CA LYS A 176 9.32 -9.04 -4.58
C LYS A 176 9.50 -7.51 -4.55
N PRO A 177 8.42 -6.75 -4.31
CA PRO A 177 8.42 -5.30 -4.46
C PRO A 177 9.28 -4.64 -3.37
N GLU A 178 9.87 -3.48 -3.69
CA GLU A 178 10.52 -2.61 -2.71
C GLU A 178 9.49 -1.79 -1.92
N ILE A 179 8.35 -1.49 -2.55
CA ILE A 179 7.23 -0.76 -1.94
C ILE A 179 5.96 -1.60 -2.10
N LEU A 180 5.25 -1.84 -1.00
CA LEU A 180 3.97 -2.55 -0.97
C LEU A 180 2.85 -1.59 -0.55
N ILE A 181 1.83 -1.47 -1.39
CA ILE A 181 0.64 -0.65 -1.12
C ILE A 181 -0.55 -1.57 -0.89
N LEU A 182 -1.16 -1.47 0.30
CA LEU A 182 -2.35 -2.21 0.70
C LEU A 182 -3.50 -1.21 0.92
N ASP A 183 -4.29 -0.97 -0.15
CA ASP A 183 -5.39 0.00 -0.12
C ASP A 183 -6.67 -0.64 0.38
N ASP A 184 -7.00 -0.43 1.67
CA ASP A 184 -8.16 -0.99 2.41
C ASP A 184 -8.36 -2.50 2.18
N SER A 185 -7.29 -3.15 1.79
CA SER A 185 -7.28 -4.53 1.31
C SER A 185 -7.30 -5.56 2.44
N LEU A 186 -7.15 -5.15 3.69
CA LEU A 186 -7.16 -6.03 4.86
C LEU A 186 -8.54 -6.09 5.54
N SER A 187 -9.48 -5.26 5.13
CA SER A 187 -10.82 -5.17 5.72
C SER A 187 -11.67 -6.44 5.59
N ALA A 188 -11.38 -7.28 4.58
CA ALA A 188 -12.06 -8.56 4.36
C ALA A 188 -11.44 -9.74 5.14
N LEU A 189 -10.34 -9.52 5.87
CA LEU A 189 -9.67 -10.54 6.68
C LEU A 189 -10.21 -10.52 8.12
N ASP A 190 -10.22 -11.70 8.73
CA ASP A 190 -10.42 -11.79 10.18
C ASP A 190 -9.19 -11.25 10.92
N PHE A 191 -9.38 -10.91 12.20
CA PHE A 191 -8.36 -10.24 13.00
C PHE A 191 -7.05 -11.07 13.13
N ALA A 192 -7.15 -12.40 13.29
CA ALA A 192 -5.98 -13.25 13.45
C ALA A 192 -5.16 -13.34 12.16
N THR A 193 -5.84 -13.49 11.01
CA THR A 193 -5.20 -13.51 9.69
C THR A 193 -4.56 -12.16 9.36
N ASP A 194 -5.23 -11.03 9.66
CA ASP A 194 -4.68 -9.68 9.47
C ASP A 194 -3.41 -9.48 10.31
N ALA A 195 -3.43 -9.83 11.59
CA ALA A 195 -2.27 -9.71 12.48
C ALA A 195 -1.09 -10.58 12.02
N ALA A 196 -1.35 -11.84 11.61
CA ALA A 196 -0.31 -12.74 11.11
C ALA A 196 0.30 -12.24 9.80
N LEU A 197 -0.52 -11.68 8.89
CA LEU A 197 -0.06 -11.11 7.64
C LEU A 197 0.84 -9.89 7.86
N ARG A 198 0.44 -8.96 8.74
CA ARG A 198 1.25 -7.77 9.06
C ARG A 198 2.59 -8.16 9.66
N LYS A 199 2.59 -9.13 10.57
CA LYS A 199 3.84 -9.66 11.12
C LYS A 199 4.72 -10.25 10.02
N ALA A 200 4.17 -11.08 9.14
CA ALA A 200 4.92 -11.69 8.04
C ALA A 200 5.47 -10.66 7.03
N ILE A 201 4.73 -9.57 6.77
CA ILE A 201 5.20 -8.46 5.93
C ILE A 201 6.35 -7.71 6.62
N GLY A 202 6.25 -7.44 7.92
CA GLY A 202 7.31 -6.77 8.68
C GLY A 202 8.59 -7.58 8.82
N GLU A 203 8.52 -8.91 8.64
CA GLU A 203 9.66 -9.84 8.65
C GLU A 203 10.25 -10.09 7.25
N LEU A 204 9.72 -9.42 6.20
CA LEU A 204 10.25 -9.58 4.84
C LEU A 204 11.70 -9.10 4.75
N GLU A 205 12.53 -9.93 4.14
CA GLU A 205 13.88 -9.54 3.75
C GLU A 205 13.84 -8.41 2.72
N GLY A 206 14.76 -7.44 2.83
CA GLY A 206 14.90 -6.37 1.83
C GLY A 206 14.30 -5.02 2.23
N ASN A 207 13.87 -4.84 3.49
CA ASN A 207 13.32 -3.57 4.00
C ASN A 207 12.17 -3.03 3.14
N VAL A 208 11.16 -3.85 2.89
CA VAL A 208 9.98 -3.46 2.11
C VAL A 208 9.26 -2.31 2.80
N THR A 209 9.13 -1.19 2.11
CA THR A 209 8.34 -0.04 2.59
C THR A 209 6.87 -0.31 2.35
N THR A 210 6.04 -0.26 3.40
CA THR A 210 4.63 -0.66 3.32
C THR A 210 3.70 0.52 3.57
N PHE A 211 2.77 0.78 2.65
CA PHE A 211 1.68 1.72 2.82
C PHE A 211 0.39 0.97 3.14
N LEU A 212 -0.17 1.21 4.32
CA LEU A 212 -1.40 0.59 4.81
C LEU A 212 -2.52 1.62 4.85
N VAL A 213 -3.40 1.60 3.86
CA VAL A 213 -4.63 2.40 3.93
C VAL A 213 -5.68 1.62 4.71
N SER A 214 -6.23 2.22 5.75
CA SER A 214 -7.23 1.59 6.60
C SER A 214 -8.22 2.60 7.15
N GLN A 215 -9.45 2.15 7.36
CA GLN A 215 -10.46 2.88 8.12
C GLN A 215 -10.42 2.51 9.61
N ARG A 216 -9.65 1.46 9.98
CA ARG A 216 -9.55 0.95 11.35
C ARG A 216 -8.23 1.35 11.97
N ILE A 217 -8.29 2.02 13.13
CA ILE A 217 -7.11 2.38 13.93
C ILE A 217 -6.28 1.14 14.28
N SER A 218 -6.93 0.03 14.70
CA SER A 218 -6.24 -1.22 15.04
C SER A 218 -5.32 -1.72 13.92
N GLY A 219 -5.63 -1.36 12.68
CA GLY A 219 -4.86 -1.73 11.50
C GLY A 219 -3.59 -0.94 11.28
N ILE A 220 -3.46 0.25 11.85
CA ILE A 220 -2.36 1.18 11.60
C ILE A 220 -1.67 1.68 12.87
N ARG A 221 -2.21 1.37 14.04
CA ARG A 221 -1.72 1.86 15.34
C ARG A 221 -0.22 1.59 15.57
N GLN A 222 0.30 0.50 15.01
CA GLN A 222 1.71 0.10 15.15
C GLN A 222 2.58 0.53 13.96
N ALA A 223 2.04 1.35 13.05
CA ALA A 223 2.83 1.89 11.94
C ALA A 223 3.90 2.85 12.46
N ASP A 224 5.06 2.88 11.78
CA ASP A 224 6.17 3.78 12.12
C ASP A 224 5.79 5.25 11.94
N LYS A 225 4.88 5.51 11.02
CA LYS A 225 4.27 6.82 10.78
C LYS A 225 2.82 6.63 10.32
N ILE A 226 1.95 7.50 10.79
CA ILE A 226 0.54 7.58 10.37
C ILE A 226 0.32 8.93 9.69
N LEU A 227 -0.33 8.91 8.54
CA LEU A 227 -0.83 10.08 7.83
C LEU A 227 -2.34 10.17 8.06
N VAL A 228 -2.80 11.27 8.62
CA VAL A 228 -4.23 11.53 8.87
C VAL A 228 -4.75 12.42 7.75
N MET A 229 -5.67 11.90 6.94
CA MET A 229 -6.23 12.59 5.79
C MET A 229 -7.62 13.13 6.11
N GLU A 230 -7.84 14.41 5.81
CA GLU A 230 -9.12 15.08 5.91
C GLU A 230 -9.31 16.01 4.71
N ASP A 231 -10.42 15.85 3.98
CA ASP A 231 -10.80 16.68 2.83
C ASP A 231 -9.69 16.95 1.79
N GLY A 232 -8.85 15.93 1.55
CA GLY A 232 -7.73 16.02 0.60
C GLY A 232 -6.45 16.63 1.15
N GLU A 233 -6.38 16.93 2.42
CA GLU A 233 -5.23 17.53 3.11
C GLU A 233 -4.66 16.58 4.18
N LEU A 234 -3.43 16.82 4.63
CA LEU A 234 -2.86 16.17 5.80
C LEU A 234 -3.25 16.94 7.07
N ALA A 235 -4.23 16.42 7.82
CA ALA A 235 -4.60 16.95 9.13
C ALA A 235 -3.53 16.70 10.20
N GLY A 236 -2.73 15.64 10.03
CA GLY A 236 -1.60 15.32 10.91
C GLY A 236 -0.74 14.20 10.38
N GLN A 237 0.50 14.12 10.86
CA GLN A 237 1.41 13.01 10.60
C GLN A 237 2.33 12.77 11.80
N GLY A 238 2.53 11.49 12.15
CA GLY A 238 3.37 11.09 13.30
C GLY A 238 3.09 9.66 13.72
N THR A 239 3.58 9.26 14.88
CA THR A 239 3.23 7.99 15.53
C THR A 239 1.82 8.06 16.14
N HIS A 240 1.29 6.91 16.56
CA HIS A 240 0.02 6.87 17.28
C HIS A 240 0.02 7.78 18.50
N GLU A 241 1.07 7.71 19.31
CA GLU A 241 1.23 8.48 20.54
C GLU A 241 1.27 9.98 20.26
N GLU A 242 2.08 10.42 19.30
CA GLU A 242 2.18 11.82 18.89
C GLU A 242 0.83 12.37 18.37
N LEU A 243 0.11 11.58 17.56
CA LEU A 243 -1.17 12.01 17.00
C LEU A 243 -2.29 12.03 18.05
N MET A 244 -2.24 11.16 19.06
CA MET A 244 -3.15 11.21 20.20
C MET A 244 -2.95 12.47 21.07
N GLU A 245 -1.78 13.12 21.01
CA GLU A 245 -1.50 14.37 21.73
C GLU A 245 -1.76 15.61 20.87
N THR A 246 -1.56 15.52 19.55
CA THR A 246 -1.43 16.72 18.69
C THR A 246 -2.49 16.85 17.60
N CYS A 247 -3.21 15.77 17.25
CA CYS A 247 -4.14 15.77 16.10
C CYS A 247 -5.59 15.49 16.54
N GLU A 248 -6.42 16.54 16.54
CA GLU A 248 -7.84 16.44 16.93
C GLU A 248 -8.61 15.46 16.03
N THR A 249 -8.42 15.54 14.70
CA THR A 249 -9.04 14.63 13.73
C THR A 249 -8.69 13.15 14.02
N TYR A 250 -7.43 12.88 14.40
CA TYR A 250 -7.02 11.51 14.77
C TYR A 250 -7.70 11.05 16.06
N GLN A 251 -7.76 11.92 17.08
CA GLN A 251 -8.44 11.63 18.34
C GLN A 251 -9.94 11.35 18.13
N GLU A 252 -10.61 12.13 17.27
CA GLU A 252 -12.03 11.91 16.93
C GLU A 252 -12.23 10.54 16.28
N ILE A 253 -11.39 10.18 15.30
CA ILE A 253 -11.43 8.86 14.65
C ILE A 253 -11.18 7.76 15.69
N TYR A 254 -10.20 7.96 16.59
CA TYR A 254 -9.86 7.01 17.64
C TYR A 254 -11.05 6.77 18.58
N TYR A 255 -11.59 7.82 19.18
CA TYR A 255 -12.70 7.70 20.14
C TYR A 255 -14.03 7.30 19.48
N SER A 256 -14.17 7.44 18.17
CA SER A 256 -15.33 6.87 17.46
C SER A 256 -15.27 5.33 17.42
N GLN A 257 -14.06 4.74 17.43
CA GLN A 257 -13.84 3.31 17.40
C GLN A 257 -13.64 2.70 18.81
N PHE A 258 -13.18 3.51 19.77
CA PHE A 258 -12.93 3.14 21.18
C PHE A 258 -13.61 4.14 22.12
N PRO A 259 -14.96 4.18 22.17
CA PRO A 259 -15.69 5.16 22.97
C PRO A 259 -15.42 5.07 24.48
N GLU A 260 -15.09 3.86 24.95
CA GLU A 260 -14.77 3.58 26.36
C GLU A 260 -13.44 4.18 26.83
N GLU A 261 -12.55 4.50 25.90
CA GLU A 261 -11.24 5.11 26.20
C GLU A 261 -11.30 6.66 26.17
N ARG A 262 -12.46 7.23 25.87
CA ARG A 262 -12.62 8.69 25.81
C ARG A 262 -12.49 9.28 27.22
N PRO A 263 -11.60 10.28 27.45
CA PRO A 263 -11.52 10.96 28.72
C PRO A 263 -12.88 11.54 29.12
N ALA A 264 -13.25 11.43 30.41
CA ALA A 264 -14.43 12.11 30.92
C ALA A 264 -14.23 13.62 30.78
N ALA A 265 -15.23 14.29 30.21
CA ALA A 265 -15.23 15.74 30.02
C ALA A 265 -15.24 16.52 31.36
#